data_3fda48f230cc12369deaf5ffed5eeb3d
#
_entry.id   3fda48f230cc12369deaf5ffed5eeb3d
#
_cell.length_a   1.000
_cell.length_b   1.000
_cell.length_c   1.000
_cell.angle_alpha   90.00
_cell.angle_beta   90.00
_cell.angle_gamma   90.00
#
_symmetry.space_group_name_H-M   'P 1'
#
loop_
_entity.id
_entity.type
_entity.pdbx_description
1 polymer ?
#
loop_
_entity_poly.entity_id
_entity_poly.type
_entity_poly.pdbx_seq_one_letter_code
_entity_poly.pdbx_strand_id
1 'polypeptide(L)'
;MLDDVLASAARLQEIVPGAVLVGGAAAAMYAGHRESFDHDHVLDDLAERYAEVVEAIEATDGWVTSVRASSPPLTLLGSLDGVEAGLRQL
;
A
#
# COMPACT_ATOMS: atom_id res chain seq x y z
N MET A 1 -9.02 -11.79 5.10
CA MET A 1 -8.27 -12.37 6.24
C MET A 1 -7.03 -11.53 6.52
N LEU A 2 -6.70 -11.37 7.79
CA LEU A 2 -5.54 -10.57 8.20
C LEU A 2 -4.23 -11.10 7.61
N ASP A 3 -4.06 -12.41 7.55
CA ASP A 3 -2.85 -13.02 7.00
C ASP A 3 -2.61 -12.63 5.54
N ASP A 4 -3.67 -12.58 4.74
CA ASP A 4 -3.56 -12.16 3.35
C ASP A 4 -3.21 -10.69 3.23
N VAL A 5 -3.79 -9.85 4.09
CA VAL A 5 -3.49 -8.42 4.14
C VAL A 5 -2.04 -8.20 4.53
N LEU A 6 -1.55 -8.90 5.54
CA LEU A 6 -0.16 -8.76 6.00
C LEU A 6 0.84 -9.26 4.96
N ALA A 7 0.52 -10.34 4.25
CA ALA A 7 1.37 -10.85 3.18
C ALA A 7 1.45 -9.84 2.03
N SER A 8 0.31 -9.26 1.65
CA SER A 8 0.25 -8.23 0.62
C SER A 8 1.01 -6.97 1.05
N ALA A 9 0.87 -6.56 2.33
CA ALA A 9 1.58 -5.40 2.86
C ALA A 9 3.09 -5.61 2.86
N ALA A 10 3.56 -6.79 3.25
CA ALA A 10 4.98 -7.12 3.22
C ALA A 10 5.52 -7.08 1.80
N ARG A 11 4.76 -7.59 0.84
CA ARG A 11 5.13 -7.55 -0.57
C ARG A 11 5.24 -6.12 -1.08
N LEU A 12 4.28 -5.26 -0.70
CA LEU A 12 4.33 -3.86 -1.09
C LEU A 12 5.60 -3.16 -0.56
N GLN A 13 5.99 -3.46 0.67
CA GLN A 13 7.21 -2.88 1.25
C GLN A 13 8.48 -3.34 0.55
N GLU A 14 8.47 -4.51 -0.05
CA GLU A 14 9.60 -4.96 -0.90
C GLU A 14 9.65 -4.18 -2.21
N ILE A 15 8.49 -3.87 -2.79
CA ILE A 15 8.40 -3.13 -4.06
C ILE A 15 8.75 -1.66 -3.82
N VAL A 16 8.32 -1.10 -2.70
CA VAL A 16 8.52 0.32 -2.35
C VAL A 16 9.24 0.41 -1.00
N PRO A 17 10.57 0.28 -0.99
CA PRO A 17 11.34 0.42 0.24
C PRO A 17 11.13 1.80 0.87
N GLY A 18 10.97 1.82 2.17
CA GLY A 18 10.70 3.05 2.91
C GLY A 18 9.21 3.28 3.20
N ALA A 19 8.31 2.54 2.55
CA ALA A 19 6.89 2.61 2.87
C ALA A 19 6.64 2.03 4.26
N VAL A 20 5.91 2.77 5.10
CA VAL A 20 5.62 2.37 6.48
C VAL A 20 4.14 2.04 6.60
N LEU A 21 3.84 0.83 7.04
CA LEU A 21 2.47 0.37 7.24
C LEU A 21 1.81 1.16 8.37
N VAL A 22 0.62 1.69 8.10
CA VAL A 22 -0.19 2.46 9.06
C VAL A 22 -1.64 2.04 8.94
N GLY A 23 -2.50 2.60 9.79
CA GLY A 23 -3.94 2.43 9.68
C GLY A 23 -4.46 1.11 10.23
N GLY A 24 -5.52 0.58 9.59
CA GLY A 24 -6.27 -0.57 10.10
C GLY A 24 -5.46 -1.85 10.24
N ALA A 25 -4.61 -2.17 9.25
CA ALA A 25 -3.79 -3.38 9.31
C ALA A 25 -2.76 -3.31 10.44
N ALA A 26 -2.13 -2.14 10.63
CA ALA A 26 -1.19 -1.94 11.73
C ALA A 26 -1.90 -2.06 13.09
N ALA A 27 -3.08 -1.46 13.22
CA ALA A 27 -3.89 -1.57 14.44
C ALA A 27 -4.30 -3.02 14.71
N ALA A 28 -4.65 -3.77 13.67
CA ALA A 28 -5.02 -5.18 13.79
C ALA A 28 -3.86 -6.04 14.30
N MET A 29 -2.62 -5.72 13.89
CA MET A 29 -1.43 -6.41 14.41
C MET A 29 -1.30 -6.25 15.93
N TYR A 30 -1.55 -5.03 16.42
CA TYR A 30 -1.50 -4.76 17.85
C TYR A 30 -2.64 -5.42 18.61
N ALA A 31 -3.85 -5.27 18.10
CA ALA A 31 -5.04 -5.78 18.77
C ALA A 31 -5.12 -7.31 18.74
N GLY A 32 -4.60 -7.93 17.68
CA GLY A 32 -4.55 -9.39 17.58
C GLY A 32 -5.88 -10.06 17.28
N HIS A 33 -6.97 -9.31 17.17
CA HIS A 33 -8.32 -9.88 16.99
C HIS A 33 -9.17 -9.18 15.97
N ARG A 34 -8.69 -8.08 15.40
CA ARG A 34 -9.46 -7.27 14.44
C ARG A 34 -9.06 -7.64 13.03
N GLU A 35 -10.03 -7.92 12.18
CA GLU A 35 -9.79 -8.12 10.76
C GLU A 35 -9.56 -6.78 10.07
N SER A 36 -8.69 -6.80 9.07
CA SER A 36 -8.46 -5.67 8.19
C SER A 36 -8.57 -6.16 6.76
N PHE A 37 -9.20 -5.35 5.89
CA PHE A 37 -9.42 -5.70 4.49
C PHE A 37 -8.54 -4.92 3.53
N ASP A 38 -7.75 -3.99 4.06
CA ASP A 38 -6.84 -3.16 3.28
C ASP A 38 -5.58 -2.87 4.06
N HIS A 39 -4.57 -2.34 3.37
CA HIS A 39 -3.38 -1.84 4.04
C HIS A 39 -2.95 -0.51 3.43
N ASP A 40 -2.60 0.41 4.30
CA ASP A 40 -2.12 1.75 3.94
C ASP A 40 -0.68 1.92 4.38
N HIS A 41 0.08 2.62 3.56
CA HIS A 41 1.47 2.93 3.84
C HIS A 41 1.71 4.41 3.64
N VAL A 42 2.67 4.96 4.35
CA VAL A 42 3.11 6.34 4.16
C VAL A 42 4.59 6.36 3.77
N LEU A 43 4.93 7.35 2.97
CA LEU A 43 6.32 7.66 2.61
C LEU A 43 6.53 9.15 2.78
N ASP A 44 7.70 9.52 3.25
CA ASP A 44 8.06 10.94 3.41
C ASP A 44 8.48 11.60 2.08
N ASP A 45 8.76 10.82 1.05
CA ASP A 45 9.23 11.30 -0.25
C ASP A 45 8.38 10.83 -1.43
N LEU A 46 7.13 10.41 -1.20
CA LEU A 46 6.27 9.91 -2.28
C LEU A 46 6.08 10.98 -3.37
N ALA A 47 5.79 12.22 -2.98
CA ALA A 47 5.51 13.27 -3.94
C ALA A 47 6.69 13.51 -4.89
N GLU A 48 7.92 13.40 -4.39
CA GLU A 48 9.13 13.59 -5.19
C GLU A 48 9.39 12.40 -6.13
N ARG A 49 9.01 11.20 -5.70
CA ARG A 49 9.30 9.95 -6.40
C ARG A 49 8.07 9.30 -7.02
N TYR A 50 6.99 10.03 -7.13
CA TYR A 50 5.70 9.45 -7.50
C TYR A 50 5.77 8.65 -8.81
N ALA A 51 6.36 9.21 -9.86
CA ALA A 51 6.47 8.54 -11.15
C ALA A 51 7.30 7.26 -11.07
N GLU A 52 8.39 7.28 -10.30
CA GLU A 52 9.23 6.10 -10.10
C GLU A 52 8.49 5.01 -9.35
N VAL A 53 7.74 5.40 -8.31
CA VAL A 53 6.96 4.46 -7.51
C VAL A 53 5.86 3.83 -8.35
N VAL A 54 5.14 4.63 -9.12
CA VAL A 54 4.10 4.13 -10.02
C VAL A 54 4.69 3.14 -11.03
N GLU A 55 5.81 3.48 -11.64
CA GLU A 55 6.47 2.60 -12.61
C GLU A 55 6.85 1.26 -11.98
N ALA A 56 7.46 1.29 -10.80
CA ALA A 56 7.89 0.08 -10.10
C ALA A 56 6.70 -0.80 -9.71
N ILE A 57 5.64 -0.19 -9.18
CA ILE A 57 4.50 -0.94 -8.68
C ILE A 57 3.64 -1.48 -9.83
N GLU A 58 3.48 -0.72 -10.90
CA GLU A 58 2.71 -1.16 -12.07
C GLU A 58 3.42 -2.24 -12.87
N ALA A 59 4.73 -2.36 -12.72
CA ALA A 59 5.50 -3.45 -13.30
C ALA A 59 5.37 -4.76 -12.51
N THR A 60 4.73 -4.72 -11.35
CA THR A 60 4.59 -5.87 -10.46
C THR A 60 3.32 -6.65 -10.78
N ASP A 61 3.45 -7.96 -10.97
CA ASP A 61 2.30 -8.83 -11.16
C ASP A 61 1.39 -8.78 -9.93
N GLY A 62 0.09 -8.73 -10.18
CA GLY A 62 -0.90 -8.70 -9.11
C GLY A 62 -1.32 -7.30 -8.69
N TRP A 63 -0.64 -6.27 -9.16
CA TRP A 63 -1.04 -4.89 -8.89
C TRP A 63 -2.04 -4.37 -9.92
N VAL A 64 -3.07 -3.68 -9.42
CA VAL A 64 -4.05 -2.94 -10.24
C VAL A 64 -4.23 -1.56 -9.64
N THR A 65 -3.87 -0.52 -10.38
CA THR A 65 -4.04 0.86 -9.94
C THR A 65 -5.50 1.28 -10.04
N SER A 66 -6.01 1.93 -8.99
CA SER A 66 -7.27 2.65 -9.05
C SER A 66 -6.99 4.10 -9.43
N VAL A 67 -7.07 4.40 -10.72
CA VAL A 67 -6.84 5.76 -11.23
C VAL A 67 -7.83 6.73 -10.60
N ARG A 68 -9.06 6.29 -10.45
CA ARG A 68 -10.14 7.11 -9.93
C ARG A 68 -9.94 7.50 -8.47
N ALA A 69 -9.40 6.59 -7.66
CA ALA A 69 -9.17 6.82 -6.23
C ALA A 69 -7.82 7.47 -5.94
N SER A 70 -6.89 7.42 -6.87
CA SER A 70 -5.57 8.00 -6.71
C SER A 70 -5.58 9.52 -6.92
N SER A 71 -4.69 10.22 -6.23
CA SER A 71 -4.51 11.68 -6.37
C SER A 71 -3.02 11.99 -6.47
N PRO A 72 -2.46 11.89 -7.69
CA PRO A 72 -1.05 12.22 -7.89
C PRO A 72 -0.74 13.67 -7.52
N PRO A 73 0.41 13.96 -6.92
CA PRO A 73 1.47 13.02 -6.52
C PRO A 73 1.39 12.62 -5.04
N LEU A 74 0.24 12.79 -4.39
CA LEU A 74 0.11 12.61 -2.94
C LEU A 74 -0.43 11.25 -2.53
N THR A 75 -1.24 10.61 -3.38
CA THR A 75 -1.78 9.29 -3.09
C THR A 75 -1.75 8.40 -4.31
N LEU A 76 -1.48 7.12 -4.06
CA LEU A 76 -1.58 6.06 -5.05
C LEU A 76 -2.38 4.92 -4.42
N LEU A 77 -3.55 4.64 -4.97
CA LEU A 77 -4.44 3.61 -4.45
C LEU A 77 -4.69 2.53 -5.51
N GLY A 78 -4.83 1.31 -5.05
CA GLY A 78 -5.09 0.18 -5.93
C GLY A 78 -5.28 -1.10 -5.14
N SER A 79 -4.93 -2.22 -5.76
CA SER A 79 -4.93 -3.51 -5.08
C SER A 79 -3.69 -4.30 -5.44
N LEU A 80 -3.20 -5.09 -4.50
CA LEU A 80 -2.08 -5.99 -4.69
C LEU A 80 -2.53 -7.39 -4.30
N ASP A 81 -2.49 -8.31 -5.27
CA ASP A 81 -2.98 -9.68 -5.12
C ASP A 81 -4.43 -9.73 -4.62
N GLY A 82 -5.26 -8.80 -5.09
CA GLY A 82 -6.68 -8.72 -4.73
C GLY A 82 -6.95 -8.03 -3.40
N VAL A 83 -5.94 -7.53 -2.72
CA VAL A 83 -6.08 -6.82 -1.44
C VAL A 83 -5.93 -5.31 -1.68
N GLU A 84 -6.87 -4.52 -1.20
CA GLU A 84 -6.79 -3.06 -1.33
C GLU A 84 -5.55 -2.52 -0.63
N ALA A 85 -4.86 -1.64 -1.32
CA ALA A 85 -3.58 -1.10 -0.88
C ALA A 85 -3.46 0.38 -1.23
N GLY A 86 -2.82 1.13 -0.36
CA GLY A 86 -2.60 2.55 -0.59
C GLY A 86 -1.24 3.04 -0.14
N LEU A 87 -0.75 4.03 -0.85
CA LEU A 87 0.45 4.78 -0.50
C LEU A 87 0.09 6.25 -0.41
N ARG A 88 0.57 6.93 0.61
CA ARG A 88 0.30 8.35 0.81
C ARG A 88 1.56 9.10 1.21
N GLN A 89 1.65 10.36 0.76
CA GLN A 89 2.68 11.27 1.22
C GLN A 89 2.45 11.57 2.70
N LEU A 90 3.48 11.36 3.49
CA LEU A 90 3.46 11.69 4.91
C LEU A 90 3.39 13.19 5.12
#